data_89cad15b1e78d55c2c52af4e01b6b392
#
_entry.id   89cad15b1e78d55c2c52af4e01b6b392
#
_cell.length_a   1.000
_cell.length_b   1.000
_cell.length_c   1.000
_cell.angle_alpha   90.00
_cell.angle_beta   90.00
_cell.angle_gamma   90.00
#
_symmetry.space_group_name_H-M   'P 1'
#
loop_
_entity.id
_entity.type
_entity.pdbx_description
1 polymer ?
#
loop_
_entity_poly.entity_id
_entity_poly.type
_entity_poly.pdbx_seq_one_letter_code
_entity_poly.pdbx_strand_id
1 'polypeptide(L)'
;MMNTILIIDDEPIIRKLLARMMELEGYEVFQAADRASGLKLLTAKTPQLGLCDVFLPDGNGVEMVKEIKELQPETEVILLTAHGNIPDGVQAIKNGAFDYITKGDDNNKIIPIISRAMEKINSRPVQPSGSTVVPVRESAFDTVLGHSRGLQQVIQLARKVAVTDVPVLLTGETGTGKEVFAQAIHNGSARAKQPFVAINCSAFSKELLESEIFGHKAGAFTGALKDKKGLFEEANHGTIFLDEIGEMAYGLQAKLLRVLETGEYIKVGDTKPTKIDVRIVSATNRNLKEEIANSNFREDLYFRLSVFHLHLPPLRERREDIPELAAAFLKFFAAKMGKQVKGFAADCQAWMQSYAWPGNVRELRNVIERALIICDDYITLDDMPLDFRSSTLSGSAADGDDFELAEAEHRHIQRVLQYTKGN
;
A
#
# COMPACT_ATOMS: atom_id res chain seq x y z
N MET A 1 15.90 -21.22 -26.69
CA MET A 1 14.59 -21.17 -27.38
C MET A 1 14.26 -19.70 -27.58
N MET A 2 13.69 -19.31 -28.73
CA MET A 2 13.19 -17.94 -28.92
C MET A 2 12.01 -17.72 -27.96
N ASN A 3 11.99 -16.55 -27.30
CA ASN A 3 10.87 -16.18 -26.46
C ASN A 3 9.66 -15.80 -27.34
N THR A 4 8.46 -16.25 -26.97
CA THR A 4 7.25 -16.15 -27.77
C THR A 4 6.25 -15.18 -27.15
N ILE A 5 5.66 -14.30 -27.99
CA ILE A 5 4.67 -13.30 -27.59
C ILE A 5 3.39 -13.46 -28.41
N LEU A 6 2.22 -13.43 -27.76
CA LEU A 6 0.92 -13.36 -28.39
C LEU A 6 0.35 -11.94 -28.24
N ILE A 7 0.02 -11.29 -29.35
CA ILE A 7 -0.62 -9.97 -29.38
C ILE A 7 -2.08 -10.15 -29.79
N ILE A 8 -2.99 -9.65 -28.95
CA ILE A 8 -4.44 -9.71 -29.13
C ILE A 8 -4.96 -8.27 -29.12
N ASP A 9 -5.33 -7.77 -30.29
CA ASP A 9 -5.73 -6.39 -30.49
C ASP A 9 -6.59 -6.32 -31.76
N ASP A 10 -7.76 -5.70 -31.71
CA ASP A 10 -8.67 -5.62 -32.86
C ASP A 10 -8.21 -4.63 -33.92
N GLU A 11 -7.41 -3.62 -33.53
CA GLU A 11 -6.86 -2.60 -34.43
C GLU A 11 -5.72 -3.14 -35.27
N PRO A 12 -5.88 -3.34 -36.61
CA PRO A 12 -4.85 -3.97 -37.44
C PRO A 12 -3.54 -3.19 -37.52
N ILE A 13 -3.61 -1.84 -37.39
CA ILE A 13 -2.44 -0.97 -37.47
C ILE A 13 -1.61 -1.11 -36.20
N ILE A 14 -2.24 -1.04 -35.02
CA ILE A 14 -1.56 -1.16 -33.72
C ILE A 14 -1.01 -2.57 -33.57
N ARG A 15 -1.78 -3.59 -33.87
CA ARG A 15 -1.35 -4.98 -33.82
C ARG A 15 -0.11 -5.26 -34.66
N LYS A 16 -0.07 -4.75 -35.91
CA LYS A 16 1.10 -4.90 -36.79
C LYS A 16 2.30 -4.10 -36.31
N LEU A 17 2.08 -2.89 -35.76
CA LEU A 17 3.15 -2.07 -35.21
C LEU A 17 3.81 -2.75 -34.01
N LEU A 18 3.01 -3.22 -33.07
CA LEU A 18 3.49 -3.96 -31.90
C LEU A 18 4.22 -5.24 -32.30
N ALA A 19 3.65 -6.00 -33.26
CA ALA A 19 4.31 -7.19 -33.75
C ALA A 19 5.68 -6.89 -34.34
N ARG A 20 5.77 -5.86 -35.18
CA ARG A 20 7.04 -5.45 -35.78
C ARG A 20 8.08 -5.00 -34.76
N MET A 21 7.65 -4.26 -33.74
CA MET A 21 8.53 -3.85 -32.63
C MET A 21 9.09 -5.07 -31.89
N MET A 22 8.24 -6.05 -31.57
CA MET A 22 8.66 -7.27 -30.84
C MET A 22 9.56 -8.18 -31.70
N GLU A 23 9.27 -8.29 -32.99
CA GLU A 23 10.13 -9.03 -33.92
C GLU A 23 11.55 -8.41 -34.02
N LEU A 24 11.65 -7.08 -34.01
CA LEU A 24 12.94 -6.37 -34.02
C LEU A 24 13.75 -6.60 -32.73
N GLU A 25 13.06 -6.80 -31.61
CA GLU A 25 13.68 -7.18 -30.34
C GLU A 25 14.01 -8.69 -30.23
N GLY A 26 13.77 -9.47 -31.31
CA GLY A 26 14.11 -10.88 -31.37
C GLY A 26 13.09 -11.86 -30.82
N TYR A 27 11.84 -11.42 -30.63
CA TYR A 27 10.74 -12.30 -30.19
C TYR A 27 10.03 -12.96 -31.36
N GLU A 28 9.54 -14.17 -31.18
CA GLU A 28 8.59 -14.81 -32.09
C GLU A 28 7.17 -14.34 -31.73
N VAL A 29 6.43 -13.77 -32.72
CA VAL A 29 5.17 -13.08 -32.46
C VAL A 29 4.00 -13.77 -33.14
N PHE A 30 2.95 -14.07 -32.33
CA PHE A 30 1.65 -14.53 -32.82
C PHE A 30 0.64 -13.37 -32.69
N GLN A 31 -0.28 -13.29 -33.65
CA GLN A 31 -1.26 -12.20 -33.70
C GLN A 31 -2.68 -12.72 -33.75
N ALA A 32 -3.59 -12.13 -32.97
CA ALA A 32 -5.00 -12.37 -32.97
C ALA A 32 -5.78 -11.05 -33.03
N ALA A 33 -6.95 -11.06 -33.68
CA ALA A 33 -7.78 -9.87 -33.84
C ALA A 33 -8.94 -9.80 -32.82
N ASP A 34 -9.19 -10.88 -32.12
CA ASP A 34 -10.32 -11.05 -31.21
C ASP A 34 -9.98 -12.06 -30.10
N ARG A 35 -10.82 -12.11 -29.07
CA ARG A 35 -10.65 -13.01 -27.93
C ARG A 35 -10.65 -14.48 -28.36
N ALA A 36 -11.58 -14.89 -29.21
CA ALA A 36 -11.72 -16.28 -29.62
C ALA A 36 -10.48 -16.80 -30.36
N SER A 37 -9.92 -16.03 -31.31
CA SER A 37 -8.67 -16.37 -31.99
C SER A 37 -7.48 -16.32 -31.07
N GLY A 38 -7.44 -15.36 -30.12
CA GLY A 38 -6.42 -15.26 -29.09
C GLY A 38 -6.32 -16.51 -28.23
N LEU A 39 -7.44 -16.99 -27.68
CA LEU A 39 -7.50 -18.21 -26.86
C LEU A 39 -7.12 -19.49 -27.65
N LYS A 40 -7.47 -19.56 -28.94
CA LYS A 40 -7.03 -20.67 -29.81
C LYS A 40 -5.51 -20.66 -29.99
N LEU A 41 -4.91 -19.49 -30.25
CA LEU A 41 -3.45 -19.37 -30.39
C LEU A 41 -2.73 -19.61 -29.07
N LEU A 42 -3.30 -19.15 -27.95
CA LEU A 42 -2.77 -19.41 -26.62
C LEU A 42 -2.61 -20.91 -26.38
N THR A 43 -3.66 -21.70 -26.63
CA THR A 43 -3.64 -23.15 -26.43
C THR A 43 -2.74 -23.88 -27.42
N ALA A 44 -2.68 -23.41 -28.68
CA ALA A 44 -1.93 -24.08 -29.74
C ALA A 44 -0.42 -23.79 -29.71
N LYS A 45 -0.03 -22.57 -29.26
CA LYS A 45 1.34 -22.06 -29.33
C LYS A 45 2.02 -21.88 -27.98
N THR A 46 1.25 -21.94 -26.89
CA THR A 46 1.74 -21.76 -25.51
C THR A 46 2.71 -20.59 -25.33
N PRO A 47 2.30 -19.34 -25.73
CA PRO A 47 3.19 -18.19 -25.68
C PRO A 47 3.56 -17.85 -24.23
N GLN A 48 4.77 -17.36 -24.04
CA GLN A 48 5.29 -17.00 -22.71
C GLN A 48 4.68 -15.68 -22.22
N LEU A 49 4.36 -14.76 -23.14
CA LEU A 49 3.77 -13.45 -22.83
C LEU A 49 2.58 -13.16 -23.75
N GLY A 50 1.48 -12.66 -23.18
CA GLY A 50 0.33 -12.11 -23.89
C GLY A 50 0.30 -10.58 -23.76
N LEU A 51 0.18 -9.88 -24.88
CA LEU A 51 -0.21 -8.47 -24.93
C LEU A 51 -1.65 -8.40 -25.39
N CYS A 52 -2.59 -7.98 -24.54
CA CYS A 52 -4.01 -8.04 -24.80
C CYS A 52 -4.65 -6.65 -24.69
N ASP A 53 -5.43 -6.26 -25.70
CA ASP A 53 -6.27 -5.08 -25.58
C ASP A 53 -7.39 -5.29 -24.57
N VAL A 54 -7.77 -4.21 -23.87
CA VAL A 54 -8.90 -4.20 -22.96
C VAL A 54 -10.24 -4.31 -23.71
N PHE A 55 -10.34 -3.64 -24.85
CA PHE A 55 -11.57 -3.63 -25.66
C PHE A 55 -11.40 -4.52 -26.88
N LEU A 56 -12.04 -5.68 -26.85
CA LEU A 56 -12.07 -6.62 -27.96
C LEU A 56 -13.51 -6.73 -28.50
N PRO A 57 -13.70 -6.99 -29.79
CA PRO A 57 -15.02 -7.01 -30.40
C PRO A 57 -15.95 -8.12 -29.86
N ASP A 58 -15.36 -9.16 -29.29
CA ASP A 58 -16.07 -10.35 -28.77
C ASP A 58 -15.88 -10.53 -27.25
N GLY A 59 -15.37 -9.49 -26.52
CA GLY A 59 -15.24 -9.57 -25.08
C GLY A 59 -14.37 -8.49 -24.44
N ASN A 60 -14.18 -8.60 -23.12
CA ASN A 60 -13.36 -7.70 -22.35
C ASN A 60 -12.01 -8.36 -22.02
N GLY A 61 -10.90 -7.69 -22.38
CA GLY A 61 -9.54 -8.16 -22.11
C GLY A 61 -9.22 -8.35 -20.62
N VAL A 62 -9.85 -7.56 -19.73
CA VAL A 62 -9.69 -7.71 -18.28
C VAL A 62 -10.23 -9.07 -17.79
N GLU A 63 -11.36 -9.51 -18.31
CA GLU A 63 -11.92 -10.84 -18.00
C GLU A 63 -11.09 -11.95 -18.65
N MET A 64 -10.60 -11.71 -19.88
CA MET A 64 -9.75 -12.65 -20.61
C MET A 64 -8.45 -12.98 -19.88
N VAL A 65 -7.89 -12.05 -19.08
CA VAL A 65 -6.72 -12.35 -18.24
C VAL A 65 -6.97 -13.54 -17.34
N LYS A 66 -8.14 -13.59 -16.69
CA LYS A 66 -8.52 -14.71 -15.81
C LYS A 66 -8.55 -16.02 -16.57
N GLU A 67 -9.17 -16.04 -17.77
CA GLU A 67 -9.24 -17.21 -18.61
C GLU A 67 -7.87 -17.68 -19.10
N ILE A 68 -6.99 -16.73 -19.49
CA ILE A 68 -5.60 -17.06 -19.86
C ILE A 68 -4.88 -17.71 -18.70
N LYS A 69 -5.03 -17.16 -17.49
CA LYS A 69 -4.39 -17.70 -16.28
C LYS A 69 -4.98 -19.07 -15.84
N GLU A 70 -6.25 -19.33 -16.11
CA GLU A 70 -6.86 -20.64 -15.87
C GLU A 70 -6.38 -21.69 -16.88
N LEU A 71 -6.25 -21.31 -18.16
CA LEU A 71 -5.80 -22.22 -19.24
C LEU A 71 -4.29 -22.44 -19.23
N GLN A 72 -3.51 -21.37 -19.01
CA GLN A 72 -2.07 -21.37 -19.00
C GLN A 72 -1.52 -20.44 -17.90
N PRO A 73 -1.38 -20.93 -16.67
CA PRO A 73 -0.90 -20.15 -15.55
C PRO A 73 0.49 -19.52 -15.76
N GLU A 74 1.32 -20.13 -16.59
CA GLU A 74 2.69 -19.72 -16.87
C GLU A 74 2.80 -18.53 -17.82
N THR A 75 1.77 -18.28 -18.66
CA THR A 75 1.77 -17.12 -19.57
C THR A 75 1.56 -15.84 -18.78
N GLU A 76 2.53 -14.92 -18.83
CA GLU A 76 2.33 -13.58 -18.28
C GLU A 76 1.47 -12.75 -19.22
N VAL A 77 0.65 -11.83 -18.68
CA VAL A 77 -0.27 -11.02 -19.48
C VAL A 77 -0.09 -9.55 -19.16
N ILE A 78 0.11 -8.73 -20.18
CA ILE A 78 0.10 -7.26 -20.09
C ILE A 78 -1.12 -6.76 -20.85
N LEU A 79 -1.93 -5.93 -20.19
CA LEU A 79 -3.07 -5.30 -20.83
C LEU A 79 -2.70 -3.94 -21.43
N LEU A 80 -3.24 -3.68 -22.62
CA LEU A 80 -3.12 -2.42 -23.34
C LEU A 80 -4.49 -1.72 -23.39
N THR A 81 -4.56 -0.42 -23.17
CA THR A 81 -5.81 0.34 -23.25
C THR A 81 -5.62 1.68 -23.95
N ALA A 82 -6.61 2.10 -24.73
CA ALA A 82 -6.64 3.44 -25.31
C ALA A 82 -6.99 4.52 -24.26
N HIS A 83 -7.74 4.17 -23.21
CA HIS A 83 -8.14 5.08 -22.14
C HIS A 83 -7.81 4.44 -20.79
N GLY A 84 -6.93 5.07 -20.02
CA GLY A 84 -6.55 4.60 -18.69
C GLY A 84 -7.73 4.71 -17.71
N ASN A 85 -8.53 3.63 -17.59
CA ASN A 85 -9.59 3.54 -16.60
C ASN A 85 -9.05 2.78 -15.38
N ILE A 86 -9.04 3.44 -14.22
CA ILE A 86 -8.49 2.89 -12.96
C ILE A 86 -9.19 1.60 -12.51
N PRO A 87 -10.53 1.49 -12.52
CA PRO A 87 -11.21 0.26 -12.17
C PRO A 87 -10.76 -0.95 -13.00
N ASP A 88 -10.54 -0.77 -14.30
CA ASP A 88 -10.13 -1.84 -15.21
C ASP A 88 -8.69 -2.29 -14.92
N GLY A 89 -7.77 -1.34 -14.65
CA GLY A 89 -6.40 -1.66 -14.26
C GLY A 89 -6.32 -2.46 -12.95
N VAL A 90 -7.08 -2.02 -11.94
CA VAL A 90 -7.18 -2.74 -10.65
C VAL A 90 -7.76 -4.14 -10.84
N GLN A 91 -8.81 -4.27 -11.67
CA GLN A 91 -9.43 -5.56 -11.93
C GLN A 91 -8.51 -6.48 -12.75
N ALA A 92 -7.75 -5.93 -13.69
CA ALA A 92 -6.76 -6.66 -14.49
C ALA A 92 -5.69 -7.32 -13.61
N ILE A 93 -5.11 -6.54 -12.69
CA ILE A 93 -4.10 -7.07 -11.74
C ILE A 93 -4.72 -8.11 -10.80
N LYS A 94 -5.96 -7.90 -10.33
CA LYS A 94 -6.70 -8.91 -9.53
C LYS A 94 -6.90 -10.21 -10.30
N ASN A 95 -7.10 -10.14 -11.59
CA ASN A 95 -7.26 -11.30 -12.48
C ASN A 95 -5.91 -11.97 -12.82
N GLY A 96 -4.78 -11.39 -12.42
CA GLY A 96 -3.45 -11.96 -12.60
C GLY A 96 -2.64 -11.36 -13.75
N ALA A 97 -3.00 -10.18 -14.28
CA ALA A 97 -2.16 -9.47 -15.24
C ALA A 97 -0.82 -9.07 -14.60
N PHE A 98 0.25 -9.11 -15.40
CA PHE A 98 1.58 -8.66 -15.01
C PHE A 98 1.65 -7.13 -14.91
N ASP A 99 1.05 -6.43 -15.90
CA ASP A 99 1.00 -4.96 -15.92
C ASP A 99 -0.19 -4.48 -16.79
N TYR A 100 -0.46 -3.15 -16.71
CA TYR A 100 -1.53 -2.48 -17.42
C TYR A 100 -1.00 -1.16 -18.00
N ILE A 101 -1.05 -0.98 -19.34
CA ILE A 101 -0.41 0.11 -20.05
C ILE A 101 -1.43 0.88 -20.90
N THR A 102 -1.33 2.21 -20.90
CA THR A 102 -2.13 3.06 -21.80
C THR A 102 -1.46 3.15 -23.19
N LYS A 103 -2.21 2.91 -24.26
CA LYS A 103 -1.77 3.10 -25.65
C LYS A 103 -1.62 4.61 -25.93
N GLY A 104 -0.60 4.99 -26.68
CA GLY A 104 -0.53 6.31 -27.33
C GLY A 104 0.56 7.26 -26.88
N ASP A 105 0.86 7.43 -25.61
CA ASP A 105 1.86 8.43 -25.20
C ASP A 105 3.29 7.88 -25.01
N ASP A 106 3.49 6.56 -25.03
CA ASP A 106 4.78 5.97 -24.68
C ASP A 106 5.06 4.60 -25.31
N ASN A 107 5.17 4.52 -26.61
CA ASN A 107 5.75 3.34 -27.28
C ASN A 107 7.14 2.96 -26.70
N ASN A 108 7.86 3.92 -26.12
CA ASN A 108 9.13 3.70 -25.43
C ASN A 108 8.99 3.00 -24.07
N LYS A 109 7.78 2.90 -23.51
CA LYS A 109 7.54 2.20 -22.23
C LYS A 109 7.19 0.72 -22.40
N ILE A 110 6.66 0.33 -23.55
CA ILE A 110 6.21 -1.04 -23.80
C ILE A 110 7.41 -2.01 -23.76
N ILE A 111 8.51 -1.69 -24.44
CA ILE A 111 9.71 -2.54 -24.49
C ILE A 111 10.30 -2.81 -23.10
N PRO A 112 10.53 -1.81 -22.22
CA PRO A 112 11.02 -2.06 -20.86
C PRO A 112 10.12 -2.96 -20.02
N ILE A 113 8.80 -2.82 -20.16
CA ILE A 113 7.84 -3.64 -19.39
C ILE A 113 7.84 -5.08 -19.90
N ILE A 114 7.90 -5.28 -21.22
CA ILE A 114 8.05 -6.60 -21.83
C ILE A 114 9.37 -7.26 -21.40
N SER A 115 10.48 -6.52 -21.41
CA SER A 115 11.78 -7.03 -20.95
C SER A 115 11.72 -7.50 -19.51
N ARG A 116 11.08 -6.74 -18.61
CA ARG A 116 10.83 -7.14 -17.21
C ARG A 116 9.95 -8.38 -17.08
N ALA A 117 8.90 -8.49 -17.90
CA ALA A 117 8.06 -9.68 -17.93
C ALA A 117 8.86 -10.91 -18.40
N MET A 118 9.69 -10.75 -19.43
CA MET A 118 10.54 -11.81 -19.96
C MET A 118 11.67 -12.19 -18.99
N GLU A 119 12.28 -11.24 -18.29
CA GLU A 119 13.24 -11.54 -17.22
C GLU A 119 12.60 -12.39 -16.11
N LYS A 120 11.38 -12.05 -15.70
CA LYS A 120 10.61 -12.85 -14.74
C LYS A 120 10.34 -14.26 -15.25
N ILE A 121 10.01 -14.41 -16.53
CA ILE A 121 9.76 -15.70 -17.17
C ILE A 121 11.06 -16.54 -17.22
N ASN A 122 12.15 -15.92 -17.64
CA ASN A 122 13.45 -16.60 -17.83
C ASN A 122 14.17 -16.90 -16.50
N SER A 123 13.89 -16.19 -15.43
CA SER A 123 14.44 -16.42 -14.08
C SER A 123 13.75 -17.58 -13.34
N ARG A 124 12.70 -18.16 -13.90
CA ARG A 124 12.05 -19.35 -13.34
C ARG A 124 12.95 -20.57 -13.50
N PRO A 125 13.31 -21.28 -12.43
CA PRO A 125 14.01 -22.57 -12.57
C PRO A 125 13.11 -23.56 -13.29
N VAL A 126 13.61 -24.21 -14.32
CA VAL A 126 12.92 -25.30 -15.04
C VAL A 126 12.71 -26.45 -14.05
N GLN A 127 11.50 -26.58 -13.51
CA GLN A 127 11.08 -27.77 -12.79
C GLN A 127 9.97 -28.47 -13.57
N PRO A 128 9.98 -29.82 -13.65
CA PRO A 128 8.91 -30.55 -14.34
C PRO A 128 7.60 -30.46 -13.55
N SER A 129 6.54 -30.08 -14.26
CA SER A 129 5.11 -30.18 -13.93
C SER A 129 4.76 -30.55 -12.48
N GLY A 130 4.51 -29.52 -11.69
CA GLY A 130 3.91 -29.60 -10.37
C GLY A 130 3.66 -28.20 -9.89
N SER A 131 2.42 -27.84 -9.67
CA SER A 131 1.98 -26.54 -9.15
C SER A 131 2.83 -26.08 -7.99
N THR A 132 3.73 -25.12 -8.23
CA THR A 132 4.34 -24.34 -7.14
C THR A 132 3.85 -22.91 -7.28
N VAL A 133 2.65 -22.68 -6.73
CA VAL A 133 2.34 -21.41 -6.07
C VAL A 133 3.58 -21.13 -5.22
N VAL A 134 4.29 -20.00 -5.46
CA VAL A 134 5.24 -19.49 -4.47
C VAL A 134 4.40 -19.39 -3.20
N PRO A 135 4.66 -20.19 -2.16
CA PRO A 135 3.83 -20.14 -0.98
C PRO A 135 3.95 -18.71 -0.48
N VAL A 136 2.83 -17.99 -0.50
CA VAL A 136 2.69 -16.80 0.34
C VAL A 136 3.21 -17.30 1.68
N ARG A 137 4.27 -16.70 2.20
CA ARG A 137 4.71 -17.04 3.55
C ARG A 137 3.56 -16.61 4.43
N GLU A 138 2.67 -17.56 4.75
CA GLU A 138 1.48 -17.30 5.56
C GLU A 138 1.88 -16.52 6.82
N SER A 139 3.04 -16.84 7.37
CA SER A 139 3.67 -16.15 8.49
C SER A 139 4.04 -14.66 8.23
N ALA A 140 4.09 -14.17 6.99
CA ALA A 140 4.46 -12.78 6.73
C ALA A 140 3.43 -11.77 7.29
N PHE A 141 2.18 -12.17 7.39
CA PHE A 141 1.07 -11.36 7.88
C PHE A 141 0.65 -11.69 9.33
N ASP A 142 1.34 -12.60 10.01
CA ASP A 142 1.06 -12.96 11.42
C ASP A 142 1.36 -11.81 12.38
N THR A 143 2.15 -10.83 11.94
CA THR A 143 2.40 -9.59 12.69
C THR A 143 1.22 -8.61 12.65
N VAL A 144 0.27 -8.81 11.72
CA VAL A 144 -0.94 -7.99 11.61
C VAL A 144 -2.03 -8.64 12.46
N LEU A 145 -2.14 -8.18 13.69
CA LEU A 145 -3.12 -8.70 14.66
C LEU A 145 -4.53 -8.17 14.35
N GLY A 146 -5.52 -9.06 14.52
CA GLY A 146 -6.94 -8.79 14.38
C GLY A 146 -7.65 -9.75 13.43
N HIS A 147 -8.93 -9.99 13.74
CA HIS A 147 -9.77 -10.96 13.03
C HIS A 147 -11.06 -10.34 12.48
N SER A 148 -11.24 -9.04 12.61
CA SER A 148 -12.39 -8.32 12.05
C SER A 148 -12.50 -8.53 10.55
N ARG A 149 -13.74 -8.62 10.06
CA ARG A 149 -14.03 -8.87 8.65
C ARG A 149 -13.38 -7.84 7.72
N GLY A 150 -13.42 -6.55 8.10
CA GLY A 150 -12.81 -5.47 7.31
C GLY A 150 -11.30 -5.63 7.20
N LEU A 151 -10.62 -5.90 8.32
CA LEU A 151 -9.18 -6.12 8.35
C LEU A 151 -8.77 -7.36 7.56
N GLN A 152 -9.51 -8.48 7.71
CA GLN A 152 -9.22 -9.73 7.00
C GLN A 152 -9.36 -9.58 5.48
N GLN A 153 -10.30 -8.78 5.00
CA GLN A 153 -10.40 -8.45 3.57
C GLN A 153 -9.16 -7.71 3.07
N VAL A 154 -8.68 -6.73 3.83
CA VAL A 154 -7.46 -5.98 3.48
C VAL A 154 -6.23 -6.91 3.51
N ILE A 155 -6.10 -7.79 4.51
CA ILE A 155 -5.02 -8.79 4.59
C ILE A 155 -5.04 -9.71 3.37
N GLN A 156 -6.20 -10.21 2.96
CA GLN A 156 -6.32 -11.07 1.78
C GLN A 156 -5.87 -10.35 0.49
N LEU A 157 -6.24 -9.08 0.33
CA LEU A 157 -5.78 -8.26 -0.79
C LEU A 157 -4.28 -8.00 -0.71
N ALA A 158 -3.77 -7.67 0.48
CA ALA A 158 -2.35 -7.45 0.72
C ALA A 158 -1.51 -8.70 0.41
N ARG A 159 -1.99 -9.90 0.76
CA ARG A 159 -1.34 -11.18 0.39
C ARG A 159 -1.27 -11.37 -1.12
N LYS A 160 -2.33 -11.03 -1.86
CA LYS A 160 -2.35 -11.14 -3.32
C LYS A 160 -1.38 -10.17 -3.99
N VAL A 161 -1.30 -8.92 -3.51
CA VAL A 161 -0.39 -7.93 -4.09
C VAL A 161 1.05 -8.15 -3.64
N ALA A 162 1.29 -8.79 -2.49
CA ALA A 162 2.65 -9.02 -1.99
C ALA A 162 3.53 -9.79 -2.99
N VAL A 163 2.99 -10.75 -3.70
CA VAL A 163 3.73 -11.58 -4.68
C VAL A 163 4.00 -10.88 -6.01
N THR A 164 3.51 -9.65 -6.20
CA THR A 164 3.73 -8.82 -7.38
C THR A 164 4.72 -7.70 -7.08
N ASP A 165 5.27 -7.06 -8.12
CA ASP A 165 6.16 -5.89 -7.98
C ASP A 165 5.44 -4.54 -8.18
N VAL A 166 4.11 -4.55 -8.30
CA VAL A 166 3.34 -3.32 -8.51
C VAL A 166 3.46 -2.37 -7.31
N PRO A 167 3.45 -1.04 -7.54
CA PRO A 167 3.35 -0.06 -6.48
C PRO A 167 2.08 -0.24 -5.65
N VAL A 168 2.20 -0.06 -4.34
CA VAL A 168 1.08 -0.18 -3.39
C VAL A 168 0.90 1.14 -2.65
N LEU A 169 -0.33 1.66 -2.66
CA LEU A 169 -0.72 2.81 -1.87
C LEU A 169 -1.57 2.35 -0.68
N LEU A 170 -1.09 2.59 0.53
CA LEU A 170 -1.79 2.36 1.78
C LEU A 170 -2.45 3.66 2.25
N THR A 171 -3.75 3.67 2.43
CA THR A 171 -4.46 4.81 3.03
C THR A 171 -5.15 4.41 4.32
N GLY A 172 -5.36 5.38 5.18
CA GLY A 172 -6.03 5.19 6.46
C GLY A 172 -5.55 6.21 7.47
N GLU A 173 -6.30 6.39 8.53
CA GLU A 173 -5.99 7.33 9.59
C GLU A 173 -4.62 7.07 10.22
N THR A 174 -4.07 8.08 10.88
CA THR A 174 -2.83 7.96 11.64
C THR A 174 -2.99 6.87 12.71
N GLY A 175 -1.98 6.01 12.85
CA GLY A 175 -1.97 4.95 13.87
C GLY A 175 -2.76 3.68 13.52
N THR A 176 -3.30 3.52 12.30
CA THR A 176 -4.03 2.32 11.87
C THR A 176 -3.13 1.10 11.61
N GLY A 177 -1.80 1.29 11.47
CA GLY A 177 -0.83 0.21 11.24
C GLY A 177 -0.30 0.13 9.81
N LYS A 178 -0.32 1.22 9.03
CA LYS A 178 0.16 1.27 7.63
C LYS A 178 1.59 0.73 7.48
N GLU A 179 2.51 1.06 8.39
CA GLU A 179 3.89 0.57 8.37
C GLU A 179 3.99 -0.96 8.58
N VAL A 180 3.17 -1.51 9.49
CA VAL A 180 3.10 -2.97 9.73
C VAL A 180 2.63 -3.69 8.46
N PHE A 181 1.63 -3.12 7.76
CA PHE A 181 1.19 -3.65 6.46
C PHE A 181 2.26 -3.56 5.39
N ALA A 182 2.99 -2.45 5.30
CA ALA A 182 4.10 -2.29 4.34
C ALA A 182 5.19 -3.35 4.58
N GLN A 183 5.56 -3.57 5.84
CA GLN A 183 6.53 -4.61 6.22
C GLN A 183 5.99 -6.01 5.91
N ALA A 184 4.70 -6.29 6.18
CA ALA A 184 4.09 -7.58 5.87
C ALA A 184 4.03 -7.84 4.35
N ILE A 185 3.74 -6.82 3.54
CA ILE A 185 3.76 -6.90 2.07
C ILE A 185 5.18 -7.20 1.57
N HIS A 186 6.21 -6.55 2.13
CA HIS A 186 7.60 -6.84 1.79
C HIS A 186 7.97 -8.28 2.16
N ASN A 187 7.68 -8.71 3.40
CA ASN A 187 7.99 -10.05 3.89
C ASN A 187 7.26 -11.16 3.12
N GLY A 188 6.08 -10.87 2.57
CA GLY A 188 5.31 -11.77 1.71
C GLY A 188 5.73 -11.76 0.23
N SER A 189 6.69 -10.94 -0.16
CA SER A 189 7.13 -10.76 -1.54
C SER A 189 8.31 -11.65 -1.93
N ALA A 190 8.62 -11.68 -3.23
CA ALA A 190 9.85 -12.28 -3.73
C ALA A 190 11.12 -11.57 -3.19
N ARG A 191 10.98 -10.29 -2.79
CA ARG A 191 12.05 -9.44 -2.26
C ARG A 191 12.20 -9.52 -0.73
N ALA A 192 11.56 -10.47 -0.04
CA ALA A 192 11.55 -10.59 1.42
C ALA A 192 12.93 -10.76 2.09
N LYS A 193 13.95 -11.17 1.33
CA LYS A 193 15.34 -11.28 1.79
C LYS A 193 16.20 -10.06 1.43
N GLN A 194 15.64 -9.13 0.68
CA GLN A 194 16.31 -7.93 0.22
C GLN A 194 16.04 -6.75 1.20
N PRO A 195 16.73 -5.63 1.06
CA PRO A 195 16.53 -4.49 1.96
C PRO A 195 15.07 -3.98 1.96
N PHE A 196 14.57 -3.67 3.15
CA PHE A 196 13.38 -2.85 3.36
C PHE A 196 13.80 -1.53 3.97
N VAL A 197 13.63 -0.45 3.21
CA VAL A 197 14.04 0.90 3.62
C VAL A 197 12.79 1.75 3.81
N ALA A 198 12.58 2.26 5.02
CA ALA A 198 11.43 3.09 5.37
C ALA A 198 11.86 4.54 5.60
N ILE A 199 11.07 5.48 5.08
CA ILE A 199 11.25 6.90 5.35
C ILE A 199 9.89 7.56 5.55
N ASN A 200 9.83 8.45 6.55
CA ASN A 200 8.68 9.32 6.72
C ASN A 200 8.95 10.67 6.02
N CYS A 201 8.12 11.01 5.01
CA CYS A 201 8.30 12.20 4.19
C CYS A 201 8.04 13.51 4.96
N SER A 202 7.33 13.46 6.09
CA SER A 202 7.06 14.64 6.95
C SER A 202 8.17 14.94 7.96
N ALA A 203 9.13 14.01 8.15
CA ALA A 203 10.15 14.14 9.19
C ALA A 203 11.30 15.10 8.83
N PHE A 204 11.38 15.55 7.57
CA PHE A 204 12.52 16.32 7.06
C PHE A 204 12.06 17.60 6.37
N SER A 205 12.93 18.63 6.35
CA SER A 205 12.74 19.76 5.44
C SER A 205 12.85 19.27 3.98
N LYS A 206 12.30 20.05 3.05
CA LYS A 206 12.28 19.70 1.62
C LYS A 206 13.67 19.35 1.06
N GLU A 207 14.67 20.16 1.39
CA GLU A 207 16.04 20.02 0.91
C GLU A 207 16.72 18.80 1.52
N LEU A 208 16.48 18.53 2.80
CA LEU A 208 17.00 17.36 3.48
C LEU A 208 16.34 16.08 2.95
N LEU A 209 15.01 16.08 2.76
CA LEU A 209 14.30 14.93 2.23
C LEU A 209 14.81 14.55 0.84
N GLU A 210 15.08 15.54 -0.02
CA GLU A 210 15.63 15.31 -1.35
C GLU A 210 17.00 14.63 -1.28
N SER A 211 17.86 15.15 -0.42
CA SER A 211 19.21 14.60 -0.20
C SER A 211 19.18 13.21 0.43
N GLU A 212 18.24 12.92 1.34
CA GLU A 212 18.09 11.59 1.93
C GLU A 212 17.59 10.58 0.89
N ILE A 213 16.55 10.90 0.15
CA ILE A 213 15.92 9.96 -0.80
C ILE A 213 16.83 9.71 -2.01
N PHE A 214 17.36 10.77 -2.64
CA PHE A 214 18.11 10.67 -3.92
C PHE A 214 19.63 10.69 -3.75
N GLY A 215 20.15 11.07 -2.57
CA GLY A 215 21.57 11.27 -2.37
C GLY A 215 22.09 12.56 -2.99
N HIS A 216 23.35 12.90 -2.69
CA HIS A 216 23.99 14.10 -3.21
C HIS A 216 25.46 13.86 -3.54
N LYS A 217 26.02 14.74 -4.39
CA LYS A 217 27.44 14.88 -4.65
C LYS A 217 28.06 15.90 -3.71
N ALA A 218 29.34 15.73 -3.42
CA ALA A 218 30.12 16.73 -2.71
C ALA A 218 30.02 18.10 -3.42
N GLY A 219 29.75 19.15 -2.66
CA GLY A 219 29.56 20.50 -3.19
C GLY A 219 28.18 20.84 -3.75
N ALA A 220 27.21 19.92 -3.68
CA ALA A 220 25.85 20.13 -4.19
C ALA A 220 25.08 21.26 -3.48
N PHE A 221 25.37 21.48 -2.21
CA PHE A 221 24.81 22.55 -1.38
C PHE A 221 25.77 22.89 -0.21
N THR A 222 25.51 23.96 0.49
CA THR A 222 26.28 24.37 1.67
C THR A 222 26.19 23.29 2.76
N GLY A 223 27.32 22.62 3.06
CA GLY A 223 27.37 21.49 4.00
C GLY A 223 27.52 20.10 3.33
N ALA A 224 27.41 19.98 2.02
CA ALA A 224 27.67 18.75 1.28
C ALA A 224 29.18 18.48 1.14
N LEU A 225 29.82 18.06 2.24
CA LEU A 225 31.30 17.85 2.29
C LEU A 225 31.75 16.58 1.57
N LYS A 226 30.88 15.58 1.44
CA LYS A 226 31.16 14.26 0.82
C LYS A 226 29.98 13.79 -0.02
N ASP A 227 30.24 12.87 -0.95
CA ASP A 227 29.19 12.15 -1.65
C ASP A 227 28.35 11.35 -0.65
N LYS A 228 27.02 11.38 -0.80
CA LYS A 228 26.07 10.58 -0.01
C LYS A 228 25.23 9.71 -0.92
N LYS A 229 25.11 8.43 -0.57
CA LYS A 229 24.12 7.53 -1.20
C LYS A 229 22.72 7.91 -0.73
N GLY A 230 21.74 7.83 -1.64
CA GLY A 230 20.35 8.02 -1.29
C GLY A 230 19.67 6.71 -0.90
N LEU A 231 18.51 6.83 -0.21
CA LEU A 231 17.73 5.68 0.24
C LEU A 231 17.25 4.80 -0.92
N PHE A 232 17.06 5.34 -2.12
CA PHE A 232 16.79 4.54 -3.30
C PHE A 232 17.95 3.60 -3.68
N GLU A 233 19.21 4.02 -3.48
CA GLU A 233 20.36 3.13 -3.67
C GLU A 233 20.44 2.05 -2.59
N GLU A 234 20.11 2.40 -1.35
CA GLU A 234 20.09 1.47 -0.23
C GLU A 234 18.98 0.43 -0.37
N ALA A 235 17.83 0.83 -0.93
CA ALA A 235 16.70 -0.04 -1.21
C ALA A 235 16.85 -0.86 -2.51
N ASN A 236 17.95 -0.72 -3.24
CA ASN A 236 18.11 -1.36 -4.55
C ASN A 236 17.94 -2.88 -4.47
N HIS A 237 17.17 -3.44 -5.41
CA HIS A 237 16.66 -4.82 -5.44
C HIS A 237 15.68 -5.18 -4.31
N GLY A 238 15.39 -4.26 -3.40
CA GLY A 238 14.49 -4.41 -2.26
C GLY A 238 13.18 -3.65 -2.40
N THR A 239 12.73 -3.10 -1.27
CA THR A 239 11.49 -2.32 -1.18
C THR A 239 11.76 -1.02 -0.45
N ILE A 240 11.29 0.11 -0.98
CA ILE A 240 11.22 1.38 -0.26
C ILE A 240 9.80 1.63 0.22
N PHE A 241 9.66 2.02 1.47
CA PHE A 241 8.40 2.45 2.07
C PHE A 241 8.41 3.96 2.31
N LEU A 242 7.53 4.68 1.61
CA LEU A 242 7.38 6.12 1.70
C LEU A 242 6.15 6.44 2.56
N ASP A 243 6.36 6.67 3.84
CA ASP A 243 5.26 7.05 4.75
C ASP A 243 4.95 8.55 4.63
N GLU A 244 3.69 8.89 4.82
CA GLU A 244 3.13 10.25 4.69
C GLU A 244 3.50 10.89 3.33
N ILE A 245 3.32 10.14 2.24
CA ILE A 245 3.65 10.60 0.87
C ILE A 245 2.90 11.89 0.47
N GLY A 246 1.72 12.13 1.03
CA GLY A 246 0.94 13.36 0.82
C GLY A 246 1.62 14.63 1.35
N GLU A 247 2.65 14.50 2.20
CA GLU A 247 3.45 15.62 2.71
C GLU A 247 4.65 15.96 1.81
N MET A 248 4.92 15.15 0.79
CA MET A 248 6.06 15.35 -0.09
C MET A 248 5.90 16.65 -0.89
N ALA A 249 6.93 17.50 -0.86
CA ALA A 249 6.94 18.75 -1.61
C ALA A 249 6.77 18.53 -3.12
N TYR A 250 5.96 19.35 -3.77
CA TYR A 250 5.55 19.22 -5.17
C TYR A 250 6.71 19.00 -6.16
N GLY A 251 7.85 19.68 -5.95
CA GLY A 251 9.05 19.51 -6.78
C GLY A 251 9.70 18.12 -6.65
N LEU A 252 9.60 17.47 -5.48
CA LEU A 252 10.13 16.12 -5.26
C LEU A 252 9.23 15.05 -5.88
N GLN A 253 7.93 15.32 -5.95
CA GLN A 253 6.96 14.43 -6.58
C GLN A 253 7.30 14.18 -8.06
N ALA A 254 7.79 15.19 -8.79
CA ALA A 254 8.23 15.03 -10.18
C ALA A 254 9.45 14.10 -10.31
N LYS A 255 10.40 14.15 -9.35
CA LYS A 255 11.55 13.25 -9.32
C LYS A 255 11.14 11.82 -8.98
N LEU A 256 10.20 11.66 -8.04
CA LEU A 256 9.64 10.34 -7.70
C LEU A 256 8.89 9.73 -8.87
N LEU A 257 8.12 10.54 -9.62
CA LEU A 257 7.42 10.09 -10.82
C LEU A 257 8.42 9.50 -11.84
N ARG A 258 9.54 10.20 -12.07
CA ARG A 258 10.59 9.71 -12.97
C ARG A 258 11.14 8.34 -12.51
N VAL A 259 11.36 8.16 -11.20
CA VAL A 259 11.78 6.86 -10.65
C VAL A 259 10.77 5.77 -10.96
N LEU A 260 9.46 6.03 -10.75
CA LEU A 260 8.37 5.09 -11.02
C LEU A 260 8.23 4.73 -12.51
N GLU A 261 8.62 5.65 -13.38
CA GLU A 261 8.48 5.48 -14.83
C GLU A 261 9.68 4.79 -15.46
N THR A 262 10.88 5.22 -15.11
CA THR A 262 12.11 4.82 -15.80
C THR A 262 13.04 3.94 -14.97
N GLY A 263 12.81 3.84 -13.65
CA GLY A 263 13.77 3.22 -12.75
C GLY A 263 15.07 4.01 -12.61
N GLU A 264 15.05 5.30 -12.95
CA GLU A 264 16.24 6.16 -12.94
C GLU A 264 15.98 7.47 -12.22
N TYR A 265 17.01 8.00 -11.59
CA TYR A 265 17.00 9.35 -11.02
C TYR A 265 18.39 9.98 -11.08
N ILE A 266 18.47 11.27 -10.79
CA ILE A 266 19.72 12.03 -10.74
C ILE A 266 19.93 12.51 -9.32
N LYS A 267 21.12 12.27 -8.73
CA LYS A 267 21.51 12.78 -7.41
C LYS A 267 21.56 14.31 -7.40
N VAL A 268 21.37 14.89 -6.24
CA VAL A 268 21.51 16.33 -6.09
C VAL A 268 22.96 16.75 -6.43
N GLY A 269 23.10 17.70 -7.34
CA GLY A 269 24.40 18.16 -7.83
C GLY A 269 25.12 17.24 -8.82
N ASP A 270 24.46 16.17 -9.31
CA ASP A 270 24.98 15.30 -10.36
C ASP A 270 24.27 15.57 -11.71
N THR A 271 24.86 15.10 -12.79
CA THR A 271 24.27 15.12 -14.15
C THR A 271 24.04 13.73 -14.70
N LYS A 272 24.57 12.70 -14.06
CA LYS A 272 24.48 11.31 -14.52
C LYS A 272 23.26 10.61 -13.89
N PRO A 273 22.43 9.92 -14.71
CA PRO A 273 21.34 9.11 -14.17
C PRO A 273 21.89 7.88 -13.40
N THR A 274 21.24 7.56 -12.30
CA THR A 274 21.48 6.35 -11.52
C THR A 274 20.30 5.41 -11.73
N LYS A 275 20.56 4.17 -12.17
CA LYS A 275 19.54 3.12 -12.36
C LYS A 275 19.32 2.38 -11.05
N ILE A 276 18.06 2.06 -10.78
CA ILE A 276 17.64 1.25 -9.63
C ILE A 276 16.50 0.31 -9.98
N ASP A 277 16.42 -0.78 -9.26
CA ASP A 277 15.29 -1.71 -9.26
C ASP A 277 14.72 -1.80 -7.85
N VAL A 278 13.70 -1.00 -7.55
CA VAL A 278 13.11 -0.87 -6.22
C VAL A 278 11.59 -0.98 -6.30
N ARG A 279 11.00 -1.86 -5.48
CA ARG A 279 9.57 -1.90 -5.28
C ARG A 279 9.15 -0.74 -4.36
N ILE A 280 8.09 -0.01 -4.74
CA ILE A 280 7.60 1.13 -3.97
C ILE A 280 6.31 0.76 -3.26
N VAL A 281 6.28 0.96 -1.94
CA VAL A 281 5.08 0.96 -1.10
C VAL A 281 4.97 2.36 -0.50
N SER A 282 3.83 3.00 -0.64
CA SER A 282 3.59 4.35 -0.11
C SER A 282 2.40 4.36 0.83
N ALA A 283 2.41 5.28 1.80
CA ALA A 283 1.32 5.43 2.75
C ALA A 283 0.97 6.91 2.98
N THR A 284 -0.31 7.17 3.27
CA THR A 284 -0.78 8.51 3.65
C THR A 284 -2.06 8.43 4.48
N ASN A 285 -2.27 9.42 5.34
CA ASN A 285 -3.53 9.69 6.01
C ASN A 285 -4.36 10.77 5.29
N ARG A 286 -3.77 11.50 4.33
CA ARG A 286 -4.45 12.55 3.56
C ARG A 286 -5.34 12.00 2.46
N ASN A 287 -6.37 12.75 2.11
CA ASN A 287 -7.14 12.51 0.90
C ASN A 287 -6.39 13.08 -0.32
N LEU A 288 -5.64 12.23 -1.03
CA LEU A 288 -4.82 12.67 -2.16
C LEU A 288 -5.65 13.30 -3.29
N LYS A 289 -6.94 12.98 -3.45
CA LYS A 289 -7.80 13.62 -4.45
C LYS A 289 -8.07 15.08 -4.11
N GLU A 290 -8.25 15.40 -2.83
CA GLU A 290 -8.37 16.78 -2.35
C GLU A 290 -7.03 17.51 -2.50
N GLU A 291 -5.91 16.86 -2.19
CA GLU A 291 -4.58 17.46 -2.39
C GLU A 291 -4.28 17.75 -3.87
N ILE A 292 -4.77 16.92 -4.80
CA ILE A 292 -4.68 17.16 -6.25
C ILE A 292 -5.52 18.38 -6.63
N ALA A 293 -6.77 18.48 -6.16
CA ALA A 293 -7.64 19.62 -6.43
C ALA A 293 -7.03 20.94 -5.90
N ASN A 294 -6.30 20.86 -4.78
CA ASN A 294 -5.60 22.00 -4.18
C ASN A 294 -4.20 22.25 -4.78
N SER A 295 -3.80 21.52 -5.82
CA SER A 295 -2.48 21.61 -6.46
C SER A 295 -1.30 21.33 -5.52
N ASN A 296 -1.51 20.61 -4.44
CA ASN A 296 -0.48 20.15 -3.50
C ASN A 296 0.11 18.80 -3.90
N PHE A 297 -0.63 18.00 -4.66
CA PHE A 297 -0.21 16.70 -5.13
C PHE A 297 -0.42 16.56 -6.64
N ARG A 298 0.50 15.89 -7.33
CA ARG A 298 0.41 15.68 -8.78
C ARG A 298 -0.50 14.52 -9.11
N GLU A 299 -1.39 14.72 -10.06
CA GLU A 299 -2.33 13.70 -10.53
C GLU A 299 -1.61 12.53 -11.21
N ASP A 300 -0.58 12.81 -12.03
CA ASP A 300 0.22 11.78 -12.69
C ASP A 300 0.94 10.85 -11.71
N LEU A 301 1.50 11.40 -10.63
CA LEU A 301 2.12 10.63 -9.57
C LEU A 301 1.08 9.79 -8.80
N TYR A 302 -0.09 10.35 -8.52
CA TYR A 302 -1.17 9.61 -7.85
C TYR A 302 -1.52 8.33 -8.61
N PHE A 303 -1.71 8.40 -9.94
CA PHE A 303 -2.04 7.23 -10.74
C PHE A 303 -0.92 6.19 -10.77
N ARG A 304 0.34 6.61 -10.72
CA ARG A 304 1.50 5.70 -10.66
C ARG A 304 1.67 5.03 -9.29
N LEU A 305 1.34 5.71 -8.19
CA LEU A 305 1.41 5.14 -6.84
C LEU A 305 0.20 4.27 -6.52
N SER A 306 -0.99 4.62 -7.02
CA SER A 306 -2.25 3.98 -6.67
C SER A 306 -2.63 2.79 -7.58
N VAL A 307 -1.64 2.15 -8.23
CA VAL A 307 -1.88 0.93 -9.04
C VAL A 307 -2.58 -0.14 -8.21
N PHE A 308 -2.17 -0.31 -6.97
CA PHE A 308 -2.90 -1.12 -6.02
C PHE A 308 -3.14 -0.33 -4.73
N HIS A 309 -4.44 -0.05 -4.46
CA HIS A 309 -4.85 0.74 -3.31
C HIS A 309 -5.44 -0.14 -2.22
N LEU A 310 -4.93 0.01 -0.99
CA LEU A 310 -5.42 -0.65 0.21
C LEU A 310 -5.83 0.41 1.22
N HIS A 311 -7.06 0.36 1.68
CA HIS A 311 -7.56 1.23 2.73
C HIS A 311 -7.64 0.46 4.06
N LEU A 312 -6.93 0.95 5.09
CA LEU A 312 -6.93 0.36 6.41
C LEU A 312 -8.05 0.97 7.25
N PRO A 313 -9.00 0.16 7.75
CA PRO A 313 -10.09 0.66 8.56
C PRO A 313 -9.58 1.22 9.90
N PRO A 314 -10.17 2.31 10.41
CA PRO A 314 -9.86 2.83 11.73
C PRO A 314 -10.32 1.86 12.83
N LEU A 315 -9.72 1.96 14.03
CA LEU A 315 -9.95 0.99 15.11
C LEU A 315 -11.42 0.96 15.58
N ARG A 316 -12.14 2.09 15.50
CA ARG A 316 -13.58 2.16 15.81
C ARG A 316 -14.47 1.32 14.88
N GLU A 317 -14.01 0.99 13.67
CA GLU A 317 -14.72 0.12 12.72
C GLU A 317 -14.33 -1.36 12.86
N ARG A 318 -13.34 -1.67 13.74
CA ARG A 318 -12.88 -3.03 14.04
C ARG A 318 -12.74 -3.26 15.54
N ARG A 319 -13.78 -2.88 16.29
CA ARG A 319 -13.80 -2.96 17.77
C ARG A 319 -13.57 -4.37 18.30
N GLU A 320 -13.93 -5.39 17.54
CA GLU A 320 -13.70 -6.80 17.85
C GLU A 320 -12.19 -7.16 17.90
N ASP A 321 -11.31 -6.37 17.28
CA ASP A 321 -9.86 -6.58 17.33
C ASP A 321 -9.21 -5.97 18.59
N ILE A 322 -9.92 -5.06 19.29
CA ILE A 322 -9.37 -4.33 20.46
C ILE A 322 -8.90 -5.27 21.57
N PRO A 323 -9.66 -6.29 21.99
CA PRO A 323 -9.22 -7.19 23.06
C PRO A 323 -7.94 -7.95 22.72
N GLU A 324 -7.81 -8.43 21.49
CA GLU A 324 -6.62 -9.14 21.01
C GLU A 324 -5.41 -8.22 20.99
N LEU A 325 -5.54 -7.02 20.40
CA LEU A 325 -4.50 -6.00 20.37
C LEU A 325 -4.07 -5.59 21.78
N ALA A 326 -5.03 -5.35 22.68
CA ALA A 326 -4.76 -4.99 24.06
C ALA A 326 -3.99 -6.09 24.80
N ALA A 327 -4.39 -7.34 24.64
CA ALA A 327 -3.70 -8.48 25.25
C ALA A 327 -2.28 -8.64 24.72
N ALA A 328 -2.08 -8.44 23.41
CA ALA A 328 -0.74 -8.50 22.79
C ALA A 328 0.17 -7.39 23.31
N PHE A 329 -0.32 -6.15 23.42
CA PHE A 329 0.46 -5.03 23.97
C PHE A 329 0.75 -5.21 25.46
N LEU A 330 -0.22 -5.66 26.24
CA LEU A 330 -0.01 -5.98 27.65
C LEU A 330 1.12 -7.00 27.82
N LYS A 331 1.06 -8.11 27.09
CA LYS A 331 2.09 -9.15 27.13
C LYS A 331 3.48 -8.61 26.73
N PHE A 332 3.54 -7.81 25.66
CA PHE A 332 4.77 -7.21 25.17
C PHE A 332 5.43 -6.28 26.21
N PHE A 333 4.64 -5.34 26.76
CA PHE A 333 5.16 -4.36 27.70
C PHE A 333 5.42 -4.96 29.09
N ALA A 334 4.59 -5.89 29.55
CA ALA A 334 4.81 -6.60 30.81
C ALA A 334 6.14 -7.36 30.78
N ALA A 335 6.44 -8.07 29.69
CA ALA A 335 7.73 -8.74 29.52
C ALA A 335 8.91 -7.73 29.48
N LYS A 336 8.76 -6.59 28.78
CA LYS A 336 9.79 -5.56 28.69
C LYS A 336 10.10 -4.89 30.03
N MET A 337 9.07 -4.71 30.88
CA MET A 337 9.19 -4.03 32.19
C MET A 337 9.46 -5.01 33.35
N GLY A 338 9.43 -6.32 33.09
CA GLY A 338 9.56 -7.35 34.14
C GLY A 338 8.39 -7.37 35.12
N LYS A 339 7.22 -6.82 34.75
CA LYS A 339 6.00 -6.80 35.58
C LYS A 339 5.15 -8.05 35.31
N GLN A 340 4.51 -8.55 36.36
CA GLN A 340 3.51 -9.62 36.29
C GLN A 340 2.13 -9.02 36.48
N VAL A 341 1.44 -8.73 35.37
CA VAL A 341 0.07 -8.21 35.38
C VAL A 341 -0.86 -9.27 34.82
N LYS A 342 -1.96 -9.54 35.55
CA LYS A 342 -2.90 -10.65 35.27
C LYS A 342 -3.83 -10.37 34.10
N GLY A 343 -4.05 -9.07 33.77
CA GLY A 343 -4.95 -8.67 32.69
C GLY A 343 -5.60 -7.30 32.93
N PHE A 344 -6.73 -7.12 32.25
CA PHE A 344 -7.57 -5.93 32.38
C PHE A 344 -8.80 -6.27 33.25
N ALA A 345 -9.24 -5.35 34.08
CA ALA A 345 -10.51 -5.44 34.78
C ALA A 345 -11.69 -5.39 33.79
N ALA A 346 -12.84 -5.98 34.15
CA ALA A 346 -13.96 -6.12 33.20
C ALA A 346 -14.54 -4.77 32.74
N ASP A 347 -14.62 -3.80 33.64
CA ASP A 347 -15.03 -2.42 33.36
C ASP A 347 -14.07 -1.71 32.39
N CYS A 348 -12.77 -1.92 32.55
CA CYS A 348 -11.75 -1.41 31.65
C CYS A 348 -11.86 -2.03 30.26
N GLN A 349 -12.12 -3.34 30.15
CA GLN A 349 -12.33 -3.99 28.86
C GLN A 349 -13.56 -3.44 28.12
N ALA A 350 -14.68 -3.30 28.83
CA ALA A 350 -15.92 -2.75 28.28
C ALA A 350 -15.71 -1.31 27.80
N TRP A 351 -14.99 -0.51 28.58
CA TRP A 351 -14.64 0.85 28.19
C TRP A 351 -13.77 0.89 26.95
N MET A 352 -12.70 0.09 26.87
CA MET A 352 -11.81 0.03 25.69
C MET A 352 -12.58 -0.28 24.40
N GLN A 353 -13.60 -1.13 24.46
CA GLN A 353 -14.43 -1.47 23.29
C GLN A 353 -15.40 -0.34 22.90
N SER A 354 -15.81 0.49 23.83
CA SER A 354 -16.74 1.61 23.60
C SER A 354 -16.05 2.87 23.09
N TYR A 355 -14.79 3.08 23.44
CA TYR A 355 -14.03 4.28 23.09
C TYR A 355 -13.75 4.38 21.58
N ALA A 356 -13.70 5.60 21.05
CA ALA A 356 -13.59 5.85 19.62
C ALA A 356 -12.17 5.69 19.05
N TRP A 357 -11.14 5.73 19.89
CA TRP A 357 -9.72 5.60 19.51
C TRP A 357 -9.29 6.51 18.36
N PRO A 358 -9.34 7.84 18.50
CA PRO A 358 -8.97 8.77 17.43
C PRO A 358 -7.51 8.59 16.96
N GLY A 359 -6.60 8.17 17.85
CA GLY A 359 -5.22 7.81 17.51
C GLY A 359 -5.03 6.33 17.16
N ASN A 360 -6.13 5.60 16.97
CA ASN A 360 -6.17 4.20 16.54
C ASN A 360 -5.28 3.26 17.37
N VAL A 361 -4.59 2.32 16.75
CA VAL A 361 -3.72 1.32 17.42
C VAL A 361 -2.54 1.98 18.13
N ARG A 362 -2.04 3.11 17.60
CA ARG A 362 -0.94 3.86 18.26
C ARG A 362 -1.38 4.42 19.60
N GLU A 363 -2.58 4.96 19.68
CA GLU A 363 -3.17 5.46 20.93
C GLU A 363 -3.42 4.32 21.92
N LEU A 364 -4.08 3.24 21.48
CA LEU A 364 -4.32 2.05 22.29
C LEU A 364 -3.02 1.52 22.92
N ARG A 365 -1.97 1.40 22.11
CA ARG A 365 -0.64 0.97 22.56
C ARG A 365 -0.07 1.89 23.64
N ASN A 366 -0.11 3.19 23.43
CA ASN A 366 0.44 4.18 24.38
C ASN A 366 -0.35 4.19 25.68
N VAL A 367 -1.67 4.06 25.62
CA VAL A 367 -2.55 4.00 26.80
C VAL A 367 -2.23 2.77 27.64
N ILE A 368 -2.06 1.60 27.00
CA ILE A 368 -1.72 0.35 27.71
C ILE A 368 -0.31 0.43 28.30
N GLU A 369 0.68 0.96 27.58
CA GLU A 369 2.04 1.14 28.11
C GLU A 369 2.04 2.04 29.34
N ARG A 370 1.29 3.15 29.33
CA ARG A 370 1.15 4.06 30.47
C ARG A 370 0.41 3.40 31.63
N ALA A 371 -0.72 2.75 31.38
CA ALA A 371 -1.50 2.08 32.42
C ALA A 371 -0.68 0.99 33.12
N LEU A 372 0.14 0.24 32.37
CA LEU A 372 1.01 -0.78 32.91
C LEU A 372 2.10 -0.23 33.86
N ILE A 373 2.56 1.01 33.66
CA ILE A 373 3.52 1.64 34.57
C ILE A 373 2.92 1.85 35.95
N ILE A 374 1.63 2.21 36.00
CA ILE A 374 0.92 2.64 37.22
C ILE A 374 0.26 1.46 37.93
N CYS A 375 -0.31 0.51 37.17
CA CYS A 375 -1.10 -0.59 37.73
C CYS A 375 -0.29 -1.53 38.64
N ASP A 376 -1.00 -2.18 39.56
CA ASP A 376 -0.48 -3.28 40.40
C ASP A 376 -0.71 -4.63 39.67
N ASP A 377 -1.78 -5.36 40.05
CA ASP A 377 -2.10 -6.72 39.57
C ASP A 377 -2.94 -6.73 38.26
N TYR A 378 -3.88 -5.78 38.16
CA TYR A 378 -4.79 -5.62 37.02
C TYR A 378 -4.81 -4.18 36.55
N ILE A 379 -4.93 -3.97 35.25
CA ILE A 379 -5.20 -2.64 34.69
C ILE A 379 -6.68 -2.34 34.87
N THR A 380 -6.99 -1.28 35.60
CA THR A 380 -8.33 -0.78 35.92
C THR A 380 -8.61 0.53 35.18
N LEU A 381 -9.86 1.02 35.26
CA LEU A 381 -10.20 2.36 34.74
C LEU A 381 -9.44 3.47 35.48
N ASP A 382 -9.04 3.24 36.73
CA ASP A 382 -8.25 4.22 37.48
C ASP A 382 -6.82 4.38 36.99
N ASP A 383 -6.28 3.43 36.27
CA ASP A 383 -4.99 3.49 35.64
C ASP A 383 -5.02 4.19 34.27
N MET A 384 -6.23 4.48 33.74
CA MET A 384 -6.40 5.16 32.46
C MET A 384 -6.21 6.69 32.61
N PRO A 385 -5.74 7.38 31.55
CA PRO A 385 -5.60 8.83 31.56
C PRO A 385 -6.90 9.56 31.92
N LEU A 386 -6.83 10.69 32.62
CA LEU A 386 -8.02 11.43 33.11
C LEU A 386 -8.93 11.90 31.97
N ASP A 387 -8.34 12.29 30.82
CA ASP A 387 -9.10 12.73 29.64
C ASP A 387 -10.00 11.62 29.08
N PHE A 388 -9.65 10.36 29.31
CA PHE A 388 -10.43 9.20 28.91
C PHE A 388 -11.57 8.89 29.89
N ARG A 389 -11.44 9.27 31.17
CA ARG A 389 -12.48 9.05 32.19
C ARG A 389 -13.65 10.03 32.00
N SER A 390 -13.39 11.26 31.55
CA SER A 390 -14.40 12.29 31.32
C SER A 390 -15.34 11.97 30.16
N SER A 391 -14.89 11.19 29.17
CA SER A 391 -15.75 10.79 28.04
C SER A 391 -16.84 9.79 28.41
N THR A 392 -16.72 9.05 29.52
CA THR A 392 -17.78 8.17 30.06
C THR A 392 -18.90 8.94 30.74
N LEU A 393 -18.62 10.14 31.23
CA LEU A 393 -19.63 10.99 31.88
C LEU A 393 -20.46 11.80 30.88
N SER A 394 -19.99 11.91 29.63
CA SER A 394 -20.67 12.63 28.55
C SER A 394 -21.60 11.77 27.70
N GLY A 395 -21.63 10.45 27.93
CA GLY A 395 -22.46 9.46 27.19
C GLY A 395 -23.95 9.43 27.56
N SER A 396 -24.44 10.32 28.43
CA SER A 396 -25.87 10.38 28.81
C SER A 396 -26.51 11.76 28.57
N ALA A 397 -25.98 12.54 27.62
CA ALA A 397 -26.61 13.80 27.24
C ALA A 397 -26.59 13.94 25.71
N ALA A 398 -27.34 13.05 25.05
CA ALA A 398 -27.90 13.35 23.74
C ALA A 398 -29.26 13.96 23.97
N ASP A 399 -29.33 15.29 24.08
CA ASP A 399 -30.49 16.06 23.68
C ASP A 399 -30.10 17.56 23.71
N GLY A 400 -30.16 18.19 22.55
CA GLY A 400 -30.30 19.63 22.38
C GLY A 400 -28.98 20.41 22.37
N ASP A 401 -28.53 20.76 21.19
CA ASP A 401 -27.60 21.88 20.93
C ASP A 401 -28.28 23.22 21.32
N ASP A 402 -28.24 23.56 22.62
CA ASP A 402 -28.53 24.90 23.08
C ASP A 402 -27.24 25.57 23.52
N PHE A 403 -26.73 26.44 22.64
CA PHE A 403 -25.53 27.24 22.86
C PHE A 403 -25.78 28.48 23.73
N GLU A 404 -26.95 28.61 24.37
CA GLU A 404 -27.21 29.70 25.28
C GLU A 404 -26.58 29.46 26.68
N LEU A 405 -25.67 30.37 27.04
CA LEU A 405 -24.96 30.34 28.31
C LEU A 405 -25.93 30.24 29.52
N ALA A 406 -27.06 30.91 29.43
CA ALA A 406 -28.11 30.91 30.48
C ALA A 406 -28.70 29.53 30.73
N GLU A 407 -28.88 28.70 29.71
CA GLU A 407 -29.40 27.34 29.88
C GLU A 407 -28.34 26.37 30.41
N ALA A 408 -27.07 26.57 30.04
CA ALA A 408 -25.97 25.82 30.61
C ALA A 408 -25.81 26.12 32.12
N GLU A 409 -25.90 27.38 32.52
CA GLU A 409 -25.90 27.79 33.94
C GLU A 409 -27.11 27.21 34.71
N HIS A 410 -28.29 27.25 34.14
CA HIS A 410 -29.51 26.73 34.77
C HIS A 410 -29.40 25.20 35.00
N ARG A 411 -28.91 24.46 34.01
CA ARG A 411 -28.65 23.02 34.14
C ARG A 411 -27.58 22.70 35.19
N HIS A 412 -26.53 23.52 35.25
CA HIS A 412 -25.49 23.35 36.28
C HIS A 412 -26.04 23.61 37.71
N ILE A 413 -26.81 24.68 37.90
CA ILE A 413 -27.45 25.01 39.16
C ILE A 413 -28.42 23.91 39.58
N GLN A 414 -29.24 23.36 38.68
CA GLN A 414 -30.13 22.24 38.99
C GLN A 414 -29.38 20.99 39.43
N ARG A 415 -28.26 20.63 38.79
CA ARG A 415 -27.40 19.53 39.19
C ARG A 415 -26.80 19.73 40.57
N VAL A 416 -26.32 20.92 40.87
CA VAL A 416 -25.74 21.23 42.18
C VAL A 416 -26.84 21.16 43.27
N LEU A 417 -28.01 21.69 43.02
CA LEU A 417 -29.15 21.60 43.95
C LEU A 417 -29.62 20.17 44.21
N GLN A 418 -29.63 19.31 43.19
CA GLN A 418 -29.91 17.89 43.33
C GLN A 418 -28.82 17.17 44.14
N TYR A 419 -27.55 17.48 43.91
CA TYR A 419 -26.42 16.88 44.62
C TYR A 419 -26.36 17.31 46.09
N THR A 420 -26.69 18.59 46.39
CA THR A 420 -26.67 19.15 47.73
C THR A 420 -28.00 18.96 48.50
N LYS A 421 -29.00 18.25 47.87
CA LYS A 421 -30.34 18.03 48.47
C LYS A 421 -31.04 19.32 48.92
N GLY A 422 -30.77 20.43 48.18
CA GLY A 422 -31.43 21.71 48.42
C GLY A 422 -30.82 22.57 49.53
N ASN A 423 -29.60 22.28 49.96
CA ASN A 423 -28.82 23.14 50.84
C ASN A 423 -27.86 24.03 50.08
#